data_54a9c6fe902c4fa016d0eb765c3c4fe9
#
_entry.id   54a9c6fe902c4fa016d0eb765c3c4fe9
#
_cell.length_a   1.000
_cell.length_b   1.000
_cell.length_c   1.000
_cell.angle_alpha   90.00
_cell.angle_beta   90.00
_cell.angle_gamma   90.00
#
_symmetry.space_group_name_H-M   'P 1'
#
loop_
_entity.id
_entity.type
_entity.pdbx_description
1 polymer ?
#
loop_
_entity_poly.entity_id
_entity_poly.type
_entity_poly.pdbx_seq_one_letter_code
_entity_poly.pdbx_strand_id
1 'polypeptide(L)'
;MKKLFITLQFALALTCAYAQKVYTLQDWNIKDYEPGKELRLNVSEYKIDDKNPLFYQDMQKEWRLKAEVKCGTLGTEQVFVCKEGKGSFLIGKNSLTGDISLGFDNTAQRFFVEVIDKNEQGHRLWAGSNVVKDRWYTLEAKAVYDAKKKQSVLSLSVDGQTETLTYPGKALRHNASNWVVGHGFPGGFPNALQVREGAIRNLEISGSPLERVEGQNPLFTDRFTADPAFTIVGDTVYAYVGEDATGVGGWFYMPRWFCYSSTDMIHWKSHGPVLSAADFPYAQPGGSWAGQVAEANGKFYYYVTLDRKDNRQHTIDVAVSDSPTGPFKPALVDGTPLITDDMTPDSHRGNADIDPTVLIDDDGTPWMAWGNGDCYMVRLKKNMIELDGEIKKVPLRNYSEGPWLFKRGNLYYNVYASDAPGVQTEQMAYSYATSIEGPWTYGGFVSTSANYGFTIHPSVIQFKNQWYYIYHDGSYMQNGEPGGQCRRSVCAEYLYFDKDGKIKFVPLTQEGLSEKKAR
;
A
#
# COMPACT_ATOMS: atom_id res chain seq x y z
N MET A 1 -63.80 19.89 7.00
CA MET A 1 -63.19 18.66 6.45
C MET A 1 -62.03 19.03 5.54
N LYS A 2 -60.81 19.06 6.06
CA LYS A 2 -59.58 19.29 5.29
C LYS A 2 -58.91 17.92 5.10
N LYS A 3 -58.84 17.45 3.85
CA LYS A 3 -58.12 16.23 3.47
C LYS A 3 -56.61 16.51 3.51
N LEU A 4 -55.92 15.76 4.36
CA LEU A 4 -54.48 15.73 4.47
C LEU A 4 -53.96 14.77 3.38
N PHE A 5 -53.28 15.29 2.37
CA PHE A 5 -52.50 14.48 1.41
C PHE A 5 -51.13 14.20 1.99
N ILE A 6 -50.91 12.96 2.40
CA ILE A 6 -49.56 12.46 2.74
C ILE A 6 -48.94 11.96 1.45
N THR A 7 -47.97 12.71 0.93
CA THR A 7 -47.13 12.29 -0.19
C THR A 7 -46.03 11.39 0.34
N LEU A 8 -46.15 10.10 0.11
CA LEU A 8 -45.13 9.11 0.40
C LEU A 8 -44.08 9.25 -0.72
N GLN A 9 -42.94 9.89 -0.44
CA GLN A 9 -41.75 9.81 -1.33
C GLN A 9 -41.05 8.46 -1.08
N PHE A 10 -41.26 7.54 -2.00
CA PHE A 10 -40.41 6.37 -2.13
C PHE A 10 -39.06 6.85 -2.65
N ALA A 11 -38.05 6.91 -1.80
CA ALA A 11 -36.67 6.95 -2.21
C ALA A 11 -36.34 5.59 -2.85
N LEU A 12 -36.36 5.52 -4.19
CA LEU A 12 -35.74 4.44 -4.91
C LEU A 12 -34.24 4.56 -4.68
N ALA A 13 -33.71 3.80 -3.74
CA ALA A 13 -32.29 3.49 -3.70
C ALA A 13 -32.00 2.68 -4.99
N LEU A 14 -31.47 3.32 -6.00
CA LEU A 14 -30.81 2.64 -7.09
C LEU A 14 -29.55 1.98 -6.52
N THR A 15 -29.70 0.78 -6.00
CA THR A 15 -28.57 -0.15 -5.93
C THR A 15 -28.20 -0.48 -7.37
N CYS A 16 -27.21 0.21 -7.92
CA CYS A 16 -26.48 -0.29 -9.06
C CYS A 16 -25.84 -1.60 -8.60
N ALA A 17 -26.53 -2.70 -8.81
CA ALA A 17 -25.90 -4.00 -8.84
C ALA A 17 -24.93 -3.95 -10.02
N TYR A 18 -23.66 -3.65 -9.75
CA TYR A 18 -22.61 -3.88 -10.74
C TYR A 18 -22.68 -5.35 -11.08
N ALA A 19 -23.09 -5.65 -12.31
CA ALA A 19 -23.07 -7.02 -12.83
C ALA A 19 -21.63 -7.51 -12.64
N GLN A 20 -21.48 -8.63 -11.94
CA GLN A 20 -20.19 -9.25 -11.66
C GLN A 20 -19.45 -9.46 -12.99
N LYS A 21 -18.36 -8.71 -13.20
CA LYS A 21 -17.58 -8.84 -14.42
C LYS A 21 -16.89 -10.20 -14.43
N VAL A 22 -17.03 -10.93 -15.54
CA VAL A 22 -16.30 -12.17 -15.79
C VAL A 22 -15.12 -11.83 -16.71
N TYR A 23 -13.94 -12.18 -16.27
CA TYR A 23 -12.69 -12.04 -17.03
C TYR A 23 -12.35 -13.37 -17.68
N THR A 24 -11.85 -13.32 -18.93
CA THR A 24 -11.56 -14.49 -19.75
C THR A 24 -10.16 -14.39 -20.33
N LEU A 25 -9.66 -15.41 -21.03
CA LEU A 25 -8.33 -15.37 -21.68
C LEU A 25 -8.15 -14.19 -22.66
N GLN A 26 -9.22 -13.57 -23.14
CA GLN A 26 -9.14 -12.36 -23.96
C GLN A 26 -8.59 -11.15 -23.20
N ASP A 27 -8.77 -11.12 -21.89
CA ASP A 27 -8.27 -10.03 -21.03
C ASP A 27 -6.75 -10.07 -20.87
N TRP A 28 -6.05 -11.15 -21.28
CA TRP A 28 -4.57 -11.27 -21.24
C TRP A 28 -3.85 -10.71 -22.47
N ASN A 29 -4.57 -10.18 -23.47
CA ASN A 29 -3.97 -9.66 -24.71
C ASN A 29 -2.97 -10.65 -25.38
N ILE A 30 -3.27 -11.94 -25.34
CA ILE A 30 -2.41 -12.98 -25.89
C ILE A 30 -2.44 -12.88 -27.41
N LYS A 31 -1.26 -12.68 -28.02
CA LYS A 31 -1.11 -12.60 -29.46
C LYS A 31 -1.62 -13.89 -30.12
N ASP A 32 -2.42 -13.76 -31.17
CA ASP A 32 -2.96 -14.85 -31.97
C ASP A 32 -3.88 -15.81 -31.18
N TYR A 33 -4.38 -15.44 -29.99
CA TYR A 33 -5.39 -16.22 -29.29
C TYR A 33 -6.77 -16.01 -29.87
N GLU A 34 -7.42 -17.11 -30.27
CA GLU A 34 -8.82 -17.12 -30.72
C GLU A 34 -9.75 -17.59 -29.60
N PRO A 35 -10.84 -16.86 -29.31
CA PRO A 35 -11.82 -17.25 -28.30
C PRO A 35 -12.36 -18.67 -28.52
N GLY A 36 -12.40 -19.46 -27.46
CA GLY A 36 -12.86 -20.84 -27.47
C GLY A 36 -11.86 -21.86 -28.00
N LYS A 37 -10.68 -21.43 -28.43
CA LYS A 37 -9.58 -22.34 -28.79
C LYS A 37 -8.74 -22.70 -27.56
N GLU A 38 -7.94 -23.76 -27.68
CA GLU A 38 -6.95 -24.11 -26.66
C GLU A 38 -5.77 -23.14 -26.69
N LEU A 39 -5.31 -22.69 -25.51
CA LEU A 39 -4.04 -22.03 -25.31
C LEU A 39 -3.02 -23.07 -24.84
N ARG A 40 -2.00 -23.35 -25.66
CA ARG A 40 -0.90 -24.24 -25.27
C ARG A 40 0.05 -23.55 -24.30
N LEU A 41 0.39 -24.24 -23.23
CA LEU A 41 1.17 -23.68 -22.12
C LEU A 41 2.62 -24.24 -22.05
N ASN A 42 3.16 -24.70 -23.15
CA ASN A 42 4.47 -25.35 -23.22
C ASN A 42 5.61 -24.42 -22.75
N VAL A 43 5.83 -24.36 -21.42
CA VAL A 43 6.77 -23.46 -20.72
C VAL A 43 6.52 -21.97 -21.01
N SER A 44 5.34 -21.61 -21.50
CA SER A 44 4.93 -20.23 -21.74
C SER A 44 4.15 -19.69 -20.55
N GLU A 45 4.38 -18.44 -20.22
CA GLU A 45 3.61 -17.71 -19.24
C GLU A 45 2.95 -16.48 -19.88
N TYR A 46 1.74 -16.17 -19.46
CA TYR A 46 1.00 -15.02 -19.91
C TYR A 46 0.52 -14.22 -18.70
N LYS A 47 0.98 -12.99 -18.58
CA LYS A 47 0.58 -12.07 -17.51
C LYS A 47 -0.49 -11.11 -17.99
N ILE A 48 -1.40 -10.75 -17.11
CA ILE A 48 -2.35 -9.68 -17.37
C ILE A 48 -1.64 -8.33 -17.33
N ASP A 49 -2.09 -7.39 -18.17
CA ASP A 49 -1.60 -6.01 -18.12
C ASP A 49 -2.01 -5.34 -16.81
N ASP A 50 -1.11 -4.60 -16.17
CA ASP A 50 -1.38 -3.85 -14.92
C ASP A 50 -2.43 -2.74 -15.10
N LYS A 51 -2.76 -2.35 -16.34
CA LYS A 51 -3.89 -1.47 -16.67
C LYS A 51 -5.24 -2.20 -16.68
N ASN A 52 -5.24 -3.53 -16.64
CA ASN A 52 -6.47 -4.30 -16.62
C ASN A 52 -7.11 -4.26 -15.22
N PRO A 53 -8.42 -3.97 -15.10
CA PRO A 53 -9.10 -3.94 -13.81
C PRO A 53 -9.00 -5.22 -12.98
N LEU A 54 -8.79 -6.40 -13.61
CA LEU A 54 -8.60 -7.66 -12.89
C LEU A 54 -7.36 -7.63 -11.98
N PHE A 55 -6.31 -6.89 -12.35
CA PHE A 55 -5.12 -6.71 -11.54
C PHE A 55 -5.44 -6.15 -10.14
N TYR A 56 -6.41 -5.22 -10.07
CA TYR A 56 -6.83 -4.53 -8.84
C TYR A 56 -8.05 -5.18 -8.17
N GLN A 57 -8.60 -6.25 -8.75
CA GLN A 57 -9.82 -6.86 -8.24
C GLN A 57 -9.58 -7.47 -6.85
N ASP A 58 -10.26 -6.91 -5.85
CA ASP A 58 -10.17 -7.33 -4.46
C ASP A 58 -11.26 -8.36 -4.13
N MET A 59 -10.93 -9.62 -4.25
CA MET A 59 -11.86 -10.75 -4.17
C MET A 59 -12.07 -11.27 -2.74
N GLN A 60 -12.12 -10.40 -1.74
CA GLN A 60 -12.16 -10.79 -0.33
C GLN A 60 -13.47 -11.44 0.13
N LYS A 61 -14.60 -11.09 -0.49
CA LYS A 61 -15.91 -11.66 -0.14
C LYS A 61 -16.14 -13.00 -0.81
N GLU A 62 -15.87 -13.04 -2.09
CA GLU A 62 -16.06 -14.24 -2.93
C GLU A 62 -15.20 -14.11 -4.17
N TRP A 63 -14.64 -15.24 -4.61
CA TRP A 63 -14.04 -15.36 -5.93
C TRP A 63 -14.37 -16.74 -6.53
N ARG A 64 -14.37 -16.80 -7.85
CA ARG A 64 -14.56 -18.01 -8.64
C ARG A 64 -13.58 -18.02 -9.80
N LEU A 65 -12.95 -19.17 -10.01
CA LEU A 65 -12.08 -19.47 -11.13
C LEU A 65 -12.57 -20.77 -11.76
N LYS A 66 -12.92 -20.73 -13.05
CA LYS A 66 -13.30 -21.91 -13.82
C LYS A 66 -12.42 -22.00 -15.05
N ALA A 67 -11.93 -23.18 -15.37
CA ALA A 67 -11.14 -23.44 -16.56
C ALA A 67 -11.27 -24.89 -17.00
N GLU A 68 -11.05 -25.13 -18.28
CA GLU A 68 -10.73 -26.46 -18.75
C GLU A 68 -9.23 -26.56 -18.96
N VAL A 69 -8.62 -27.61 -18.37
CA VAL A 69 -7.17 -27.85 -18.42
C VAL A 69 -6.85 -29.25 -18.93
N LYS A 70 -5.66 -29.38 -19.50
CA LYS A 70 -5.10 -30.63 -19.98
C LYS A 70 -3.66 -30.75 -19.58
N CYS A 71 -3.30 -31.83 -18.84
CA CYS A 71 -1.93 -32.15 -18.48
C CYS A 71 -1.27 -32.96 -19.61
N GLY A 72 -0.23 -32.45 -20.22
CA GLY A 72 0.59 -33.19 -21.20
C GLY A 72 1.66 -34.04 -20.52
N THR A 73 1.94 -33.83 -19.24
CA THR A 73 2.79 -34.67 -18.38
C THR A 73 2.20 -34.79 -16.99
N LEU A 74 2.40 -35.92 -16.31
CA LEU A 74 1.99 -36.16 -14.92
C LEU A 74 3.21 -36.33 -13.99
N GLY A 75 4.41 -36.21 -14.51
CA GLY A 75 5.66 -36.39 -13.75
C GLY A 75 6.14 -35.15 -13.01
N THR A 76 5.50 -33.99 -13.21
CA THR A 76 5.88 -32.72 -12.58
C THR A 76 4.67 -32.00 -12.02
N GLU A 77 4.84 -31.32 -10.90
CA GLU A 77 3.86 -30.37 -10.40
C GLU A 77 3.75 -29.18 -11.36
N GLN A 78 2.54 -28.64 -11.57
CA GLN A 78 2.26 -27.61 -12.57
C GLN A 78 1.20 -26.66 -12.05
N VAL A 79 1.32 -25.36 -12.38
CA VAL A 79 0.30 -24.34 -12.08
C VAL A 79 -0.26 -23.80 -13.39
N PHE A 80 -1.57 -23.96 -13.58
CA PHE A 80 -2.27 -23.46 -14.78
C PHE A 80 -2.64 -22.00 -14.67
N VAL A 81 -3.14 -21.58 -13.50
CA VAL A 81 -3.56 -20.19 -13.23
C VAL A 81 -3.10 -19.79 -11.84
N CYS A 82 -2.51 -18.60 -11.72
CA CYS A 82 -2.05 -18.03 -10.48
C CYS A 82 -2.42 -16.56 -10.39
N LYS A 83 -2.91 -16.11 -9.22
CA LYS A 83 -2.83 -14.71 -8.82
C LYS A 83 -1.54 -14.56 -8.03
N GLU A 84 -0.58 -13.76 -8.52
CA GLU A 84 0.68 -13.53 -7.83
C GLU A 84 0.41 -12.86 -6.48
N GLY A 85 1.16 -13.27 -5.47
CA GLY A 85 1.08 -12.68 -4.14
C GLY A 85 2.07 -11.53 -3.98
N LYS A 86 2.01 -10.91 -2.81
CA LYS A 86 3.09 -10.06 -2.32
C LYS A 86 4.37 -10.89 -2.25
N GLY A 87 5.49 -10.26 -2.60
CA GLY A 87 6.73 -10.73 -2.07
C GLY A 87 6.63 -10.71 -0.54
N SER A 88 6.63 -11.86 0.10
CA SER A 88 6.71 -11.91 1.54
C SER A 88 8.15 -11.67 1.94
N PHE A 89 8.44 -10.48 2.42
CA PHE A 89 9.76 -10.08 2.91
C PHE A 89 9.89 -10.26 4.42
N LEU A 90 9.08 -11.10 5.02
CA LEU A 90 9.21 -11.41 6.41
C LEU A 90 10.60 -12.02 6.68
N ILE A 91 11.48 -11.17 7.21
CA ILE A 91 12.74 -11.54 7.85
C ILE A 91 13.66 -12.36 6.94
N GLY A 92 14.17 -11.73 5.86
CA GLY A 92 15.29 -12.28 5.09
C GLY A 92 14.95 -13.46 4.19
N LYS A 93 13.69 -13.71 3.91
CA LYS A 93 13.23 -14.67 2.91
C LYS A 93 12.52 -13.91 1.79
N ASN A 94 13.16 -13.81 0.64
CA ASN A 94 12.51 -13.41 -0.61
C ASN A 94 11.58 -14.56 -1.02
N SER A 95 10.30 -14.48 -0.72
CA SER A 95 9.33 -15.44 -1.21
C SER A 95 8.23 -14.70 -1.95
N LEU A 96 8.16 -14.90 -3.27
CA LEU A 96 6.94 -14.64 -4.01
C LEU A 96 5.98 -15.80 -3.70
N THR A 97 4.78 -15.48 -3.24
CA THR A 97 3.72 -16.46 -3.02
C THR A 97 2.61 -16.22 -4.03
N GLY A 98 2.00 -17.25 -4.53
CA GLY A 98 0.74 -17.10 -5.27
C GLY A 98 -0.41 -16.90 -4.28
N ASP A 99 -1.16 -15.81 -4.38
CA ASP A 99 -2.36 -15.61 -3.54
C ASP A 99 -3.42 -16.67 -3.83
N ILE A 100 -3.55 -17.05 -5.11
CA ILE A 100 -4.33 -18.19 -5.58
C ILE A 100 -3.43 -18.98 -6.54
N SER A 101 -3.37 -20.31 -6.39
CA SER A 101 -2.73 -21.20 -7.35
C SER A 101 -3.67 -22.36 -7.67
N LEU A 102 -4.03 -22.53 -8.95
CA LEU A 102 -4.77 -23.67 -9.45
C LEU A 102 -3.83 -24.55 -10.29
N GLY A 103 -3.63 -25.80 -9.91
CA GLY A 103 -2.61 -26.65 -10.52
C GLY A 103 -2.86 -28.14 -10.42
N PHE A 104 -1.83 -28.90 -10.82
CA PHE A 104 -1.74 -30.36 -10.70
C PHE A 104 -0.55 -30.71 -9.83
N ASP A 105 -0.79 -31.50 -8.80
CA ASP A 105 0.21 -32.04 -7.86
C ASP A 105 0.64 -33.44 -8.32
N ASN A 106 1.89 -33.56 -8.75
CA ASN A 106 2.42 -34.81 -9.26
C ASN A 106 2.69 -35.88 -8.18
N THR A 107 2.78 -35.48 -6.90
CA THR A 107 2.93 -36.42 -5.78
C THR A 107 1.57 -36.97 -5.37
N ALA A 108 0.57 -36.09 -5.23
CA ALA A 108 -0.80 -36.49 -4.90
C ALA A 108 -1.54 -37.11 -6.09
N GLN A 109 -1.06 -36.92 -7.32
CA GLN A 109 -1.73 -37.28 -8.58
C GLN A 109 -3.15 -36.72 -8.68
N ARG A 110 -3.33 -35.47 -8.19
CA ARG A 110 -4.61 -34.76 -8.08
C ARG A 110 -4.47 -33.31 -8.51
N PHE A 111 -5.58 -32.69 -8.89
CA PHE A 111 -5.62 -31.24 -9.02
C PHE A 111 -5.67 -30.60 -7.63
N PHE A 112 -5.13 -29.37 -7.52
CA PHE A 112 -5.19 -28.60 -6.30
C PHE A 112 -5.58 -27.16 -6.55
N VAL A 113 -6.16 -26.54 -5.53
CA VAL A 113 -6.22 -25.08 -5.38
C VAL A 113 -5.57 -24.71 -4.05
N GLU A 114 -4.70 -23.72 -4.06
CA GLU A 114 -4.07 -23.18 -2.86
C GLU A 114 -4.39 -21.70 -2.74
N VAL A 115 -4.69 -21.26 -1.52
CA VAL A 115 -4.96 -19.85 -1.18
C VAL A 115 -4.04 -19.45 -0.02
N ILE A 116 -3.45 -18.27 -0.08
CA ILE A 116 -2.66 -17.68 1.01
C ILE A 116 -3.54 -16.69 1.77
N ASP A 117 -3.67 -16.89 3.08
CA ASP A 117 -4.43 -15.99 3.95
C ASP A 117 -3.65 -14.72 4.37
N LYS A 118 -4.29 -13.83 5.12
CA LYS A 118 -3.67 -12.58 5.60
C LYS A 118 -2.50 -12.78 6.56
N ASN A 119 -2.37 -13.96 7.16
CA ASN A 119 -1.27 -14.33 8.06
C ASN A 119 -0.17 -15.10 7.32
N GLU A 120 -0.24 -15.13 5.97
CA GLU A 120 0.69 -15.83 5.08
C GLU A 120 0.69 -17.36 5.26
N GLN A 121 -0.44 -17.92 5.73
CA GLN A 121 -0.62 -19.35 5.81
C GLN A 121 -1.25 -19.89 4.53
N GLY A 122 -0.66 -20.93 3.98
CA GLY A 122 -1.18 -21.65 2.83
C GLY A 122 -2.30 -22.62 3.20
N HIS A 123 -3.37 -22.60 2.43
CA HIS A 123 -4.52 -23.51 2.56
C HIS A 123 -4.70 -24.23 1.22
N ARG A 124 -4.19 -25.47 1.12
CA ARG A 124 -4.25 -26.27 -0.11
C ARG A 124 -5.36 -27.31 -0.03
N LEU A 125 -6.20 -27.36 -1.06
CA LEU A 125 -7.27 -28.34 -1.23
C LEU A 125 -7.00 -29.15 -2.50
N TRP A 126 -7.10 -30.47 -2.41
CA TRP A 126 -6.96 -31.39 -3.55
C TRP A 126 -8.31 -31.98 -3.94
N ALA A 127 -8.53 -32.12 -5.24
CA ALA A 127 -9.71 -32.78 -5.81
C ALA A 127 -9.36 -33.61 -7.06
N GLY A 128 -10.28 -34.48 -7.44
CA GLY A 128 -10.07 -35.42 -8.54
C GLY A 128 -9.16 -36.59 -8.15
N SER A 129 -9.31 -37.70 -8.83
CA SER A 129 -8.47 -38.88 -8.69
C SER A 129 -8.22 -39.47 -10.06
N ASN A 130 -7.12 -40.23 -10.21
CA ASN A 130 -6.76 -40.91 -11.44
C ASN A 130 -6.69 -39.94 -12.65
N VAL A 131 -5.98 -38.83 -12.48
CA VAL A 131 -5.78 -37.87 -13.58
C VAL A 131 -5.04 -38.56 -14.72
N VAL A 132 -5.56 -38.41 -15.93
CA VAL A 132 -5.05 -39.06 -17.16
C VAL A 132 -4.38 -38.01 -18.03
N LYS A 133 -3.18 -38.30 -18.52
CA LYS A 133 -2.45 -37.48 -19.48
C LYS A 133 -3.31 -37.20 -20.73
N ASP A 134 -3.18 -35.97 -21.24
CA ASP A 134 -3.82 -35.50 -22.48
C ASP A 134 -5.37 -35.50 -22.50
N ARG A 135 -6.01 -35.74 -21.35
CA ARG A 135 -7.43 -35.59 -21.14
C ARG A 135 -7.77 -34.18 -20.69
N TRP A 136 -8.87 -33.62 -21.18
CA TRP A 136 -9.46 -32.38 -20.70
C TRP A 136 -10.26 -32.61 -19.42
N TYR A 137 -10.05 -31.72 -18.44
CA TYR A 137 -10.77 -31.68 -17.18
C TYR A 137 -11.35 -30.30 -16.96
N THR A 138 -12.61 -30.24 -16.54
CA THR A 138 -13.24 -29.00 -16.10
C THR A 138 -12.96 -28.80 -14.64
N LEU A 139 -12.22 -27.74 -14.31
CA LEU A 139 -11.92 -27.32 -12.96
C LEU A 139 -12.74 -26.10 -12.60
N GLU A 140 -13.31 -26.10 -11.39
CA GLU A 140 -13.94 -24.92 -10.80
C GLU A 140 -13.47 -24.76 -9.35
N ALA A 141 -12.69 -23.73 -9.08
CA ALA A 141 -12.27 -23.33 -7.75
C ALA A 141 -13.07 -22.10 -7.30
N LYS A 142 -13.49 -22.07 -6.05
CA LYS A 142 -14.29 -21.00 -5.47
C LYS A 142 -13.98 -20.84 -4.00
N ALA A 143 -13.91 -19.60 -3.50
CA ALA A 143 -13.94 -19.35 -2.08
C ALA A 143 -15.04 -18.35 -1.73
N VAL A 144 -15.72 -18.57 -0.61
CA VAL A 144 -16.82 -17.72 -0.12
C VAL A 144 -16.60 -17.42 1.35
N TYR A 145 -16.61 -16.15 1.71
CA TYR A 145 -16.45 -15.68 3.08
C TYR A 145 -17.78 -15.65 3.83
N ASP A 146 -17.81 -16.30 5.00
CA ASP A 146 -18.88 -16.19 5.97
C ASP A 146 -18.51 -15.14 7.05
N ALA A 147 -19.06 -13.95 6.93
CA ALA A 147 -18.77 -12.84 7.84
C ALA A 147 -19.21 -13.12 9.30
N LYS A 148 -20.24 -13.97 9.52
CA LYS A 148 -20.71 -14.32 10.87
C LYS A 148 -19.72 -15.25 11.57
N LYS A 149 -19.14 -16.18 10.84
CA LYS A 149 -18.15 -17.14 11.37
C LYS A 149 -16.71 -16.64 11.23
N LYS A 150 -16.48 -15.53 10.52
CA LYS A 150 -15.14 -14.99 10.20
C LYS A 150 -14.22 -16.03 9.54
N GLN A 151 -14.76 -16.85 8.66
CA GLN A 151 -14.06 -17.91 7.95
C GLN A 151 -14.53 -18.00 6.50
N SER A 152 -13.70 -18.62 5.67
CA SER A 152 -14.05 -18.89 4.27
C SER A 152 -14.13 -20.39 3.99
N VAL A 153 -14.96 -20.74 3.03
CA VAL A 153 -15.07 -22.10 2.50
C VAL A 153 -14.45 -22.09 1.10
N LEU A 154 -13.35 -22.80 0.95
CA LEU A 154 -12.70 -23.10 -0.32
C LEU A 154 -13.31 -24.38 -0.89
N SER A 155 -13.65 -24.38 -2.17
CA SER A 155 -14.11 -25.55 -2.90
C SER A 155 -13.30 -25.75 -4.19
N LEU A 156 -13.08 -26.98 -4.57
CA LEU A 156 -12.51 -27.38 -5.85
C LEU A 156 -13.34 -28.51 -6.44
N SER A 157 -13.91 -28.25 -7.62
CA SER A 157 -14.64 -29.23 -8.41
C SER A 157 -13.80 -29.69 -9.60
N VAL A 158 -13.76 -30.98 -9.83
CA VAL A 158 -13.13 -31.61 -11.00
C VAL A 158 -14.19 -32.46 -11.70
N ASP A 159 -14.55 -32.11 -12.93
CA ASP A 159 -15.60 -32.76 -13.70
C ASP A 159 -16.94 -32.91 -12.92
N GLY A 160 -17.25 -31.91 -12.08
CA GLY A 160 -18.47 -31.83 -11.25
C GLY A 160 -18.39 -32.53 -9.89
N GLN A 161 -17.30 -33.20 -9.55
CA GLN A 161 -17.05 -33.75 -8.20
C GLN A 161 -16.31 -32.74 -7.34
N THR A 162 -16.90 -32.33 -6.22
CA THR A 162 -16.43 -31.20 -5.41
C THR A 162 -15.90 -31.67 -4.05
N GLU A 163 -14.73 -31.16 -3.69
CA GLU A 163 -14.15 -31.20 -2.34
C GLU A 163 -14.19 -29.82 -1.71
N THR A 164 -14.12 -29.73 -0.37
CA THR A 164 -14.17 -28.45 0.36
C THR A 164 -13.18 -28.41 1.52
N LEU A 165 -12.70 -27.18 1.83
CA LEU A 165 -11.83 -26.88 2.96
C LEU A 165 -12.29 -25.56 3.59
N THR A 166 -12.33 -25.48 4.91
CA THR A 166 -12.62 -24.25 5.63
C THR A 166 -11.32 -23.68 6.20
N TYR A 167 -11.12 -22.36 6.05
CA TYR A 167 -9.97 -21.64 6.59
C TYR A 167 -10.38 -20.31 7.23
N PRO A 168 -9.61 -19.76 8.18
CA PRO A 168 -9.93 -18.52 8.86
C PRO A 168 -9.73 -17.30 7.95
N GLY A 169 -10.56 -16.27 8.14
CA GLY A 169 -10.44 -15.01 7.42
C GLY A 169 -11.22 -14.95 6.11
N LYS A 170 -10.96 -13.88 5.34
CA LYS A 170 -11.64 -13.55 4.08
C LYS A 170 -11.24 -14.50 2.95
N ALA A 171 -12.06 -14.53 1.90
CA ALA A 171 -11.86 -15.44 0.76
C ALA A 171 -10.53 -15.22 0.02
N LEU A 172 -9.98 -14.01 0.11
CA LEU A 172 -8.65 -13.67 -0.34
C LEU A 172 -8.11 -12.54 0.54
N ARG A 173 -6.79 -12.43 0.69
CA ARG A 173 -6.18 -11.23 1.27
C ARG A 173 -6.24 -10.07 0.28
N HIS A 174 -6.20 -8.82 0.79
CA HIS A 174 -6.12 -7.65 -0.08
C HIS A 174 -4.76 -7.61 -0.79
N ASN A 175 -4.76 -7.59 -2.10
CA ASN A 175 -3.55 -7.43 -2.90
C ASN A 175 -3.87 -7.09 -4.37
N ALA A 176 -3.24 -6.04 -4.91
CA ALA A 176 -3.16 -5.80 -6.34
C ALA A 176 -1.94 -6.53 -6.91
N SER A 177 -2.13 -7.42 -7.84
CA SER A 177 -1.06 -8.24 -8.40
C SER A 177 -1.46 -8.89 -9.72
N ASN A 178 -0.46 -9.37 -10.45
CA ASN A 178 -0.67 -10.07 -11.71
C ASN A 178 -1.50 -11.33 -11.54
N TRP A 179 -2.36 -11.56 -12.53
CA TRP A 179 -2.86 -12.88 -12.83
C TRP A 179 -2.01 -13.50 -13.94
N VAL A 180 -1.58 -14.73 -13.74
CA VAL A 180 -0.67 -15.43 -14.64
C VAL A 180 -1.28 -16.75 -15.06
N VAL A 181 -1.18 -17.05 -16.35
CA VAL A 181 -1.60 -18.34 -16.95
C VAL A 181 -0.33 -19.09 -17.38
N GLY A 182 -0.22 -20.36 -17.02
CA GLY A 182 0.90 -21.25 -17.36
C GLY A 182 2.05 -21.29 -16.37
N HIS A 183 1.99 -20.51 -15.31
CA HIS A 183 3.04 -20.41 -14.30
C HIS A 183 2.48 -19.96 -12.95
N GLY A 184 3.17 -20.29 -11.85
CA GLY A 184 2.80 -19.82 -10.52
C GLY A 184 3.81 -20.20 -9.44
N PHE A 185 3.54 -19.72 -8.23
CA PHE A 185 4.41 -19.86 -7.06
C PHE A 185 3.65 -20.47 -5.86
N PRO A 186 3.18 -21.71 -5.95
CA PRO A 186 2.54 -22.35 -4.82
C PRO A 186 3.56 -22.59 -3.70
N GLY A 187 3.18 -22.27 -2.47
CA GLY A 187 4.08 -22.41 -1.32
C GLY A 187 5.26 -21.44 -1.28
N GLY A 188 5.45 -20.56 -2.27
CA GLY A 188 6.46 -19.51 -2.28
C GLY A 188 7.66 -19.74 -3.22
N PHE A 189 8.45 -18.68 -3.39
CA PHE A 189 9.70 -18.68 -4.15
C PHE A 189 10.82 -19.44 -3.36
N PRO A 190 11.69 -20.27 -3.99
CA PRO A 190 11.95 -20.38 -5.43
C PRO A 190 11.11 -21.45 -6.18
N ASN A 191 10.07 -21.95 -5.62
CA ASN A 191 9.30 -23.09 -6.16
C ASN A 191 8.32 -22.68 -7.27
N ALA A 192 8.81 -21.86 -8.22
CA ALA A 192 8.04 -21.52 -9.40
C ALA A 192 7.73 -22.75 -10.25
N LEU A 193 6.45 -22.96 -10.57
CA LEU A 193 5.98 -24.12 -11.30
C LEU A 193 5.33 -23.71 -12.60
N GLN A 194 5.89 -24.20 -13.70
CA GLN A 194 5.41 -23.97 -15.07
C GLN A 194 4.68 -25.19 -15.61
N VAL A 195 3.69 -24.97 -16.44
CA VAL A 195 3.11 -26.04 -17.26
C VAL A 195 4.09 -26.40 -18.37
N ARG A 196 4.76 -27.56 -18.28
CA ARG A 196 5.77 -28.00 -19.24
C ARG A 196 5.15 -28.45 -20.55
N GLU A 197 4.10 -29.24 -20.47
CA GLU A 197 3.30 -29.70 -21.58
C GLU A 197 1.85 -29.67 -21.14
N GLY A 198 1.01 -28.89 -21.78
CA GLY A 198 -0.40 -28.80 -21.42
C GLY A 198 -1.13 -27.69 -22.15
N ALA A 199 -2.38 -27.55 -21.81
CA ALA A 199 -3.21 -26.52 -22.39
C ALA A 199 -4.32 -26.08 -21.43
N ILE A 200 -4.83 -24.87 -21.66
CA ILE A 200 -5.98 -24.30 -20.99
C ILE A 200 -6.95 -23.72 -22.02
N ARG A 201 -8.25 -23.76 -21.73
CA ARG A 201 -9.28 -23.06 -22.49
C ARG A 201 -10.45 -22.70 -21.56
N ASN A 202 -11.38 -21.88 -22.05
CA ASN A 202 -12.60 -21.50 -21.33
C ASN A 202 -12.33 -21.00 -19.90
N LEU A 203 -11.25 -20.21 -19.72
CA LEU A 203 -10.95 -19.57 -18.44
C LEU A 203 -11.98 -18.49 -18.15
N GLU A 204 -12.56 -18.53 -16.96
CA GLU A 204 -13.42 -17.51 -16.39
C GLU A 204 -12.94 -17.18 -14.97
N ILE A 205 -12.74 -15.89 -14.69
CA ILE A 205 -12.43 -15.39 -13.34
C ILE A 205 -13.47 -14.34 -12.98
N SER A 206 -14.02 -14.45 -11.79
CA SER A 206 -14.95 -13.46 -11.26
C SER A 206 -14.81 -13.36 -9.74
N GLY A 207 -15.23 -12.22 -9.16
CA GLY A 207 -15.19 -12.00 -7.73
C GLY A 207 -16.17 -10.92 -7.29
N SER A 208 -16.57 -11.00 -6.05
CA SER A 208 -17.39 -10.01 -5.37
C SER A 208 -16.63 -9.49 -4.16
N PRO A 209 -15.98 -8.33 -4.25
CA PRO A 209 -15.27 -7.74 -3.13
C PRO A 209 -16.22 -7.41 -1.99
N LEU A 210 -15.68 -7.24 -0.78
CA LEU A 210 -16.45 -6.75 0.36
C LEU A 210 -16.93 -5.32 0.08
N GLU A 211 -18.14 -5.01 0.55
CA GLU A 211 -18.61 -3.63 0.58
C GLU A 211 -17.72 -2.80 1.51
N ARG A 212 -17.41 -1.57 1.12
CA ARG A 212 -16.63 -0.65 1.93
C ARG A 212 -17.43 -0.24 3.16
N VAL A 213 -16.81 -0.29 4.33
CA VAL A 213 -17.34 0.25 5.58
C VAL A 213 -16.47 1.40 6.07
N GLU A 214 -17.02 2.24 6.94
CA GLU A 214 -16.31 3.37 7.54
C GLU A 214 -15.02 2.92 8.24
N GLY A 215 -13.96 3.72 8.11
CA GLY A 215 -12.65 3.41 8.68
C GLY A 215 -11.83 2.39 7.91
N GLN A 216 -12.33 1.83 6.84
CA GLN A 216 -11.51 1.02 5.92
C GLN A 216 -10.54 1.87 5.12
N ASN A 217 -9.39 1.27 4.80
CA ASN A 217 -8.44 1.87 3.86
C ASN A 217 -9.00 1.92 2.43
N PRO A 218 -8.62 2.92 1.62
CA PRO A 218 -7.83 4.08 2.00
C PRO A 218 -8.67 5.12 2.78
N LEU A 219 -8.01 6.02 3.53
CA LEU A 219 -8.72 7.04 4.32
C LEU A 219 -9.45 8.05 3.44
N PHE A 220 -8.85 8.46 2.33
CA PHE A 220 -9.39 9.42 1.37
C PHE A 220 -9.76 8.71 0.08
N THR A 221 -10.94 9.04 -0.49
CA THR A 221 -11.49 8.35 -1.66
C THR A 221 -11.83 9.29 -2.82
N ASP A 222 -11.52 10.58 -2.65
CA ASP A 222 -11.81 11.61 -3.64
C ASP A 222 -10.67 11.80 -4.65
N ARG A 223 -9.46 11.31 -4.34
CA ARG A 223 -8.26 11.39 -5.18
C ARG A 223 -7.16 10.43 -4.72
N PHE A 224 -6.15 10.23 -5.55
CA PHE A 224 -4.90 9.58 -5.14
C PHE A 224 -4.09 10.54 -4.27
N THR A 225 -3.62 10.04 -3.14
CA THR A 225 -2.92 10.80 -2.10
C THR A 225 -1.71 10.04 -1.61
N ALA A 226 -0.62 10.75 -1.34
CA ALA A 226 0.64 10.14 -0.93
C ALA A 226 1.31 10.91 0.20
N ASP A 227 2.38 10.33 0.73
CA ASP A 227 3.32 10.95 1.66
C ASP A 227 2.59 11.63 2.84
N PRO A 228 1.85 10.85 3.64
CA PRO A 228 0.99 11.39 4.68
C PRO A 228 1.79 12.02 5.82
N ALA A 229 1.41 13.25 6.21
CA ALA A 229 1.91 13.88 7.41
C ALA A 229 0.74 14.35 8.28
N PHE A 230 0.61 13.77 9.46
CA PHE A 230 -0.52 14.01 10.34
C PHE A 230 -0.08 14.83 11.55
N THR A 231 -0.81 15.91 11.83
CA THR A 231 -0.56 16.84 12.95
C THR A 231 -1.83 16.97 13.78
N ILE A 232 -1.69 17.06 15.09
CA ILE A 232 -2.80 17.20 16.03
C ILE A 232 -2.84 18.63 16.54
N VAL A 233 -4.01 19.28 16.44
CA VAL A 233 -4.27 20.62 16.98
C VAL A 233 -5.53 20.53 17.84
N GLY A 234 -5.39 20.62 19.14
CA GLY A 234 -6.48 20.41 20.08
C GLY A 234 -7.11 19.02 19.94
N ASP A 235 -8.41 18.96 19.69
CA ASP A 235 -9.17 17.71 19.50
C ASP A 235 -9.28 17.25 18.05
N THR A 236 -8.52 17.85 17.14
CA THR A 236 -8.61 17.61 15.70
C THR A 236 -7.27 17.12 15.15
N VAL A 237 -7.32 16.10 14.32
CA VAL A 237 -6.20 15.65 13.50
C VAL A 237 -6.31 16.30 12.14
N TYR A 238 -5.22 16.90 11.68
CA TYR A 238 -5.05 17.43 10.33
C TYR A 238 -4.10 16.52 9.56
N ALA A 239 -4.53 16.05 8.40
CA ALA A 239 -3.76 15.23 7.48
C ALA A 239 -3.32 16.09 6.29
N TYR A 240 -2.03 16.22 6.10
CA TYR A 240 -1.42 16.86 4.93
C TYR A 240 -0.90 15.75 4.01
N VAL A 241 -1.27 15.80 2.75
CA VAL A 241 -0.96 14.74 1.78
C VAL A 241 -0.62 15.33 0.43
N GLY A 242 0.31 14.74 -0.27
CA GLY A 242 0.59 15.05 -1.66
C GLY A 242 -0.51 14.49 -2.59
N GLU A 243 -0.78 15.16 -3.71
CA GLU A 243 -1.67 14.67 -4.76
C GLU A 243 -0.86 13.89 -5.80
N ASP A 244 -1.12 12.62 -5.97
CA ASP A 244 -0.62 11.82 -7.10
C ASP A 244 -1.50 12.07 -8.32
N ALA A 245 -1.12 13.06 -9.14
CA ALA A 245 -1.89 13.49 -10.32
C ALA A 245 -1.45 12.84 -11.63
N THR A 246 -0.59 11.83 -11.57
CA THR A 246 -0.11 11.12 -12.77
C THR A 246 -1.19 10.23 -13.38
N GLY A 247 -1.08 9.94 -14.68
CA GLY A 247 -1.93 8.96 -15.37
C GLY A 247 -1.56 7.51 -15.03
N VAL A 248 -2.40 6.58 -15.47
CA VAL A 248 -2.17 5.13 -15.29
C VAL A 248 -0.83 4.72 -15.91
N GLY A 249 0.03 4.05 -15.13
CA GLY A 249 1.37 3.64 -15.55
C GLY A 249 2.35 4.81 -15.76
N GLY A 250 1.99 6.03 -15.35
CA GLY A 250 2.85 7.20 -15.40
C GLY A 250 3.85 7.23 -14.23
N TRP A 251 4.92 8.02 -14.40
CA TRP A 251 5.85 8.33 -13.34
C TRP A 251 5.28 9.41 -12.41
N PHE A 252 5.85 9.61 -11.24
CA PHE A 252 5.42 10.59 -10.26
C PHE A 252 5.18 11.98 -10.86
N TYR A 253 4.02 12.55 -10.54
CA TYR A 253 3.65 13.93 -10.82
C TYR A 253 2.77 14.44 -9.68
N MET A 254 3.35 15.25 -8.80
CA MET A 254 2.73 15.75 -7.59
C MET A 254 2.71 17.28 -7.60
N PRO A 255 1.62 17.93 -8.07
CA PRO A 255 1.61 19.39 -8.26
C PRO A 255 1.36 20.18 -6.96
N ARG A 256 0.76 19.56 -5.95
CA ARG A 256 0.26 20.29 -4.76
C ARG A 256 -0.03 19.38 -3.58
N TRP A 257 -0.23 19.99 -2.42
CA TRP A 257 -0.61 19.33 -1.18
C TRP A 257 -2.03 19.70 -0.76
N PHE A 258 -2.74 18.71 -0.22
CA PHE A 258 -4.11 18.83 0.31
C PHE A 258 -4.13 18.70 1.82
N CYS A 259 -5.15 19.31 2.44
CA CYS A 259 -5.42 19.16 3.86
C CYS A 259 -6.80 18.53 4.08
N TYR A 260 -6.84 17.57 4.99
CA TYR A 260 -8.07 16.99 5.53
C TYR A 260 -8.06 17.11 7.05
N SER A 261 -9.25 17.10 7.69
CA SER A 261 -9.33 17.08 9.15
C SER A 261 -10.33 16.06 9.65
N SER A 262 -10.07 15.53 10.85
CA SER A 262 -10.95 14.57 11.53
C SER A 262 -10.86 14.73 13.04
N THR A 263 -11.98 14.48 13.74
CA THR A 263 -12.02 14.40 15.22
C THR A 263 -12.03 12.97 15.74
N ASP A 264 -12.02 11.96 14.86
CA ASP A 264 -12.14 10.53 15.22
C ASP A 264 -11.27 9.58 14.39
N MET A 265 -10.49 10.07 13.42
CA MET A 265 -9.69 9.30 12.46
C MET A 265 -10.51 8.48 11.44
N ILE A 266 -11.84 8.56 11.48
CA ILE A 266 -12.76 7.80 10.63
C ILE A 266 -13.44 8.72 9.61
N HIS A 267 -14.01 9.82 10.09
CA HIS A 267 -14.74 10.79 9.26
C HIS A 267 -13.82 11.97 8.93
N TRP A 268 -13.57 12.17 7.65
CA TRP A 268 -12.64 13.18 7.16
C TRP A 268 -13.34 14.28 6.37
N LYS A 269 -12.99 15.53 6.69
CA LYS A 269 -13.41 16.73 5.95
C LYS A 269 -12.25 17.23 5.10
N SER A 270 -12.43 17.32 3.79
CA SER A 270 -11.46 17.96 2.88
C SER A 270 -11.52 19.50 3.00
N HIS A 271 -10.34 20.13 3.04
CA HIS A 271 -10.17 21.59 3.00
C HIS A 271 -9.62 22.07 1.65
N GLY A 272 -9.38 21.13 0.72
CA GLY A 272 -8.80 21.44 -0.59
C GLY A 272 -7.28 21.56 -0.57
N PRO A 273 -6.69 22.10 -1.65
CA PRO A 273 -5.24 22.32 -1.74
C PRO A 273 -4.85 23.48 -0.82
N VAL A 274 -3.75 23.32 -0.08
CA VAL A 274 -3.25 24.30 0.89
C VAL A 274 -1.91 24.92 0.51
N LEU A 275 -1.18 24.25 -0.40
CA LEU A 275 0.11 24.70 -0.93
C LEU A 275 0.38 23.98 -2.27
N SER A 276 1.21 24.59 -3.12
CA SER A 276 1.58 24.07 -4.44
C SER A 276 3.05 24.36 -4.75
N ALA A 277 3.69 23.52 -5.57
CA ALA A 277 5.01 23.85 -6.15
C ALA A 277 5.00 25.20 -6.87
N ALA A 278 3.87 25.59 -7.47
CA ALA A 278 3.74 26.87 -8.18
C ALA A 278 3.86 28.10 -7.26
N ASP A 279 3.71 27.95 -5.95
CA ASP A 279 3.89 29.04 -4.97
C ASP A 279 5.37 29.38 -4.76
N PHE A 280 6.29 28.50 -5.21
CA PHE A 280 7.74 28.66 -5.13
C PHE A 280 8.33 28.96 -6.52
N PRO A 281 8.90 30.13 -6.78
CA PRO A 281 9.32 30.55 -8.12
C PRO A 281 10.35 29.63 -8.78
N TYR A 282 11.19 28.97 -8.00
CA TYR A 282 12.24 28.06 -8.46
C TYR A 282 11.78 26.61 -8.63
N ALA A 283 10.60 26.25 -8.09
CA ALA A 283 10.16 24.85 -8.06
C ALA A 283 9.61 24.36 -9.39
N GLN A 284 9.93 23.09 -9.71
CA GLN A 284 9.43 22.38 -10.89
C GLN A 284 7.94 22.05 -10.71
N PRO A 285 7.06 22.33 -11.68
CA PRO A 285 5.69 21.84 -11.66
C PRO A 285 5.65 20.31 -11.52
N GLY A 286 4.84 19.80 -10.57
CA GLY A 286 4.75 18.36 -10.30
C GLY A 286 5.83 17.79 -9.39
N GLY A 287 6.72 18.63 -8.86
CA GLY A 287 7.77 18.26 -7.89
C GLY A 287 7.45 18.66 -6.46
N SER A 288 6.21 18.47 -5.99
CA SER A 288 5.76 18.69 -4.62
C SER A 288 5.82 17.37 -3.85
N TRP A 289 6.98 17.01 -3.30
CA TRP A 289 7.18 15.72 -2.62
C TRP A 289 6.71 15.75 -1.16
N ALA A 290 7.17 14.80 -0.35
CA ALA A 290 6.77 14.71 1.04
C ALA A 290 7.09 15.98 1.85
N GLY A 291 6.32 16.19 2.90
CA GLY A 291 6.52 17.29 3.84
C GLY A 291 5.72 17.10 5.12
N GLN A 292 6.01 17.90 6.14
CA GLN A 292 5.33 17.84 7.44
C GLN A 292 5.02 19.23 7.97
N VAL A 293 3.84 19.37 8.60
CA VAL A 293 3.45 20.58 9.32
C VAL A 293 3.78 20.45 10.81
N ALA A 294 4.47 21.45 11.35
CA ALA A 294 4.68 21.63 12.79
C ALA A 294 3.96 22.89 13.30
N GLU A 295 3.32 22.80 14.47
CA GLU A 295 2.72 23.95 15.16
C GLU A 295 3.74 24.55 16.14
N ALA A 296 4.04 25.82 16.00
CA ALA A 296 4.89 26.57 16.91
C ALA A 296 4.53 28.06 16.89
N ASN A 297 4.74 28.77 18.00
CA ASN A 297 4.56 30.21 18.10
C ASN A 297 3.16 30.71 17.65
N GLY A 298 2.12 29.87 17.79
CA GLY A 298 0.77 30.17 17.33
C GLY A 298 0.61 30.17 15.80
N LYS A 299 1.54 29.56 15.08
CA LYS A 299 1.55 29.42 13.62
C LYS A 299 1.81 27.97 13.21
N PHE A 300 1.58 27.68 11.94
CA PHE A 300 1.81 26.38 11.31
C PHE A 300 2.90 26.52 10.26
N TYR A 301 3.95 25.72 10.39
CA TYR A 301 5.11 25.70 9.50
C TYR A 301 5.11 24.40 8.71
N TYR A 302 4.96 24.51 7.40
CA TYR A 302 4.95 23.37 6.49
C TYR A 302 6.31 23.24 5.81
N TYR A 303 7.10 22.30 6.27
CA TYR A 303 8.37 21.93 5.63
C TYR A 303 8.06 21.00 4.47
N VAL A 304 8.50 21.35 3.29
CA VAL A 304 8.15 20.66 2.04
C VAL A 304 9.38 20.41 1.19
N THR A 305 9.39 19.30 0.51
CA THR A 305 10.41 19.03 -0.51
C THR A 305 9.92 19.48 -1.88
N LEU A 306 10.82 20.11 -2.63
CA LEU A 306 10.56 20.65 -3.95
C LEU A 306 11.70 20.27 -4.92
N ASP A 307 11.36 19.90 -6.16
CA ASP A 307 12.31 19.85 -7.27
C ASP A 307 12.63 21.24 -7.77
N ARG A 308 13.90 21.52 -8.02
CA ARG A 308 14.33 22.75 -8.68
C ARG A 308 14.18 22.65 -10.21
N LYS A 309 13.80 23.77 -10.84
CA LYS A 309 13.69 23.88 -12.31
C LYS A 309 15.05 23.82 -13.02
N ASP A 310 16.10 24.37 -12.38
CA ASP A 310 17.41 24.60 -12.99
C ASP A 310 18.27 23.33 -13.03
N ASN A 311 18.22 22.49 -12.01
CA ASN A 311 19.09 21.33 -11.90
C ASN A 311 18.37 20.03 -11.53
N ARG A 312 17.04 20.06 -11.27
CA ARG A 312 16.22 18.91 -10.89
C ARG A 312 16.62 18.26 -9.56
N GLN A 313 17.40 18.94 -8.74
CA GLN A 313 17.73 18.50 -7.39
C GLN A 313 16.60 18.81 -6.42
N HIS A 314 16.51 18.00 -5.37
CA HIS A 314 15.59 18.24 -4.27
C HIS A 314 16.12 19.35 -3.37
N THR A 315 15.19 20.12 -2.83
CA THR A 315 15.45 21.12 -1.78
C THR A 315 14.34 21.06 -0.76
N ILE A 316 14.62 21.45 0.48
CA ILE A 316 13.60 21.60 1.50
C ILE A 316 13.37 23.08 1.74
N ASP A 317 12.10 23.49 1.71
CA ASP A 317 11.69 24.84 2.04
C ASP A 317 10.60 24.82 3.12
N VAL A 318 10.25 25.99 3.64
CA VAL A 318 9.24 26.14 4.67
C VAL A 318 8.20 27.18 4.26
N ALA A 319 6.93 26.79 4.35
CA ALA A 319 5.80 27.71 4.19
C ALA A 319 5.09 27.90 5.54
N VAL A 320 4.47 29.05 5.75
CA VAL A 320 3.82 29.42 7.00
C VAL A 320 2.37 29.81 6.81
N SER A 321 1.52 29.49 7.80
CA SER A 321 0.12 29.88 7.87
C SER A 321 -0.28 30.20 9.32
N ASP A 322 -1.28 31.07 9.49
CA ASP A 322 -1.94 31.31 10.79
C ASP A 322 -3.07 30.28 11.06
N SER A 323 -3.35 29.38 10.11
CA SER A 323 -4.39 28.35 10.23
C SER A 323 -3.85 26.98 9.82
N PRO A 324 -4.23 25.87 10.50
CA PRO A 324 -3.86 24.53 10.09
C PRO A 324 -4.41 24.14 8.71
N THR A 325 -5.45 24.83 8.24
CA THR A 325 -6.04 24.58 6.91
C THR A 325 -5.50 25.49 5.83
N GLY A 326 -4.41 26.22 6.11
CA GLY A 326 -3.83 27.16 5.15
C GLY A 326 -4.68 28.43 4.93
N PRO A 327 -4.46 29.16 3.83
CA PRO A 327 -3.40 28.89 2.86
C PRO A 327 -1.99 29.10 3.44
N PHE A 328 -1.07 28.21 3.05
CA PHE A 328 0.35 28.38 3.39
C PHE A 328 1.03 29.28 2.36
N LYS A 329 2.06 30.01 2.80
CA LYS A 329 2.88 30.87 1.93
C LYS A 329 4.36 30.63 2.24
N PRO A 330 5.25 30.64 1.22
CA PRO A 330 6.69 30.56 1.47
C PRO A 330 7.12 31.54 2.56
N ALA A 331 7.87 31.05 3.54
CA ALA A 331 8.34 31.85 4.68
C ALA A 331 9.67 32.58 4.38
N LEU A 332 10.48 32.02 3.46
CA LEU A 332 11.77 32.57 3.05
C LEU A 332 11.57 33.50 1.86
N VAL A 333 11.66 34.78 2.11
CA VAL A 333 11.26 35.82 1.12
C VAL A 333 12.34 36.12 0.07
N ASP A 334 13.58 35.68 0.30
CA ASP A 334 14.70 35.85 -0.64
C ASP A 334 14.72 34.79 -1.76
N GLY A 335 13.83 33.78 -1.66
CA GLY A 335 13.74 32.68 -2.61
C GLY A 335 14.86 31.62 -2.49
N THR A 336 15.62 31.64 -1.40
CA THR A 336 16.62 30.61 -1.06
C THR A 336 15.93 29.52 -0.23
N PRO A 337 15.98 28.24 -0.61
CA PRO A 337 15.44 27.14 0.19
C PRO A 337 16.15 27.03 1.55
N LEU A 338 15.48 26.42 2.54
CA LEU A 338 16.03 26.17 3.87
C LEU A 338 17.19 25.16 3.82
N ILE A 339 17.06 24.12 3.00
CA ILE A 339 18.11 23.11 2.73
C ILE A 339 18.34 23.04 1.24
N THR A 340 19.60 23.00 0.85
CA THR A 340 20.06 22.85 -0.53
C THR A 340 21.13 21.77 -0.61
N ASP A 341 21.30 21.18 -1.78
CA ASP A 341 22.18 20.03 -2.05
C ASP A 341 23.66 20.26 -1.67
N ASP A 342 24.13 21.51 -1.71
CA ASP A 342 25.48 21.87 -1.29
C ASP A 342 25.69 21.81 0.23
N MET A 343 24.63 21.72 1.02
CA MET A 343 24.69 21.54 2.48
C MET A 343 24.90 20.07 2.89
N THR A 344 24.65 19.12 1.96
CA THR A 344 24.78 17.67 2.17
C THR A 344 25.67 16.99 1.12
N PRO A 345 26.90 17.52 0.87
CA PRO A 345 27.74 17.11 -0.26
C PRO A 345 28.29 15.68 -0.15
N ASP A 346 28.18 15.06 1.01
CA ASP A 346 28.65 13.71 1.32
C ASP A 346 27.53 12.65 1.22
N SER A 347 26.39 12.98 0.63
CA SER A 347 25.30 12.04 0.41
C SER A 347 25.68 10.91 -0.54
N HIS A 348 25.19 9.69 -0.23
CA HIS A 348 25.34 8.52 -1.09
C HIS A 348 24.48 8.57 -2.35
N ARG A 349 23.43 9.40 -2.37
CA ARG A 349 22.52 9.56 -3.50
C ARG A 349 22.41 11.03 -3.88
N GLY A 350 22.38 11.33 -5.18
CA GLY A 350 21.83 12.59 -5.65
C GLY A 350 20.36 12.71 -5.20
N ASN A 351 19.83 13.89 -5.07
CA ASN A 351 18.49 14.14 -4.54
C ASN A 351 18.32 13.73 -3.06
N ALA A 352 19.34 14.03 -2.25
CA ALA A 352 19.37 13.66 -0.84
C ALA A 352 18.40 14.48 0.04
N ASP A 353 18.08 15.70 -0.37
CA ASP A 353 17.36 16.66 0.47
C ASP A 353 15.84 16.54 0.27
N ILE A 354 15.30 15.42 0.77
CA ILE A 354 13.89 15.03 0.64
C ILE A 354 13.31 14.59 1.99
N ASP A 355 11.99 14.65 2.11
CA ASP A 355 11.19 14.07 3.18
C ASP A 355 11.48 14.64 4.58
N PRO A 356 11.30 15.95 4.79
CA PRO A 356 11.55 16.54 6.09
C PRO A 356 10.51 16.10 7.13
N THR A 357 11.00 15.76 8.33
CA THR A 357 10.20 15.56 9.53
C THR A 357 10.68 16.50 10.64
N VAL A 358 9.75 17.07 11.41
CA VAL A 358 10.07 17.99 12.50
C VAL A 358 9.44 17.52 13.79
N LEU A 359 10.27 17.41 14.84
CA LEU A 359 9.86 17.14 16.21
C LEU A 359 10.24 18.32 17.09
N ILE A 360 9.27 18.88 17.79
CA ILE A 360 9.53 19.83 18.88
C ILE A 360 9.65 19.04 20.17
N ASP A 361 10.84 19.03 20.77
CA ASP A 361 11.10 18.29 22.00
C ASP A 361 10.43 18.94 23.23
N ASP A 362 10.41 18.26 24.36
CA ASP A 362 9.76 18.72 25.60
C ASP A 362 10.35 20.03 26.14
N ASP A 363 11.60 20.35 25.81
CA ASP A 363 12.26 21.61 26.17
C ASP A 363 11.97 22.76 25.19
N GLY A 364 11.16 22.48 24.16
CA GLY A 364 10.80 23.42 23.10
C GLY A 364 11.84 23.56 21.99
N THR A 365 12.87 22.70 21.95
CA THR A 365 13.86 22.68 20.88
C THR A 365 13.28 21.97 19.65
N PRO A 366 13.18 22.63 18.48
CA PRO A 366 12.74 21.98 17.27
C PRO A 366 13.91 21.25 16.58
N TRP A 367 13.68 20.00 16.21
CA TRP A 367 14.61 19.15 15.48
C TRP A 367 14.02 18.78 14.13
N MET A 368 14.80 18.90 13.07
CA MET A 368 14.44 18.46 11.73
C MET A 368 15.35 17.31 11.30
N ALA A 369 14.75 16.26 10.74
CA ALA A 369 15.48 15.18 10.06
C ALA A 369 14.91 14.99 8.64
N TRP A 370 15.76 14.50 7.69
CA TRP A 370 15.40 14.30 6.30
C TRP A 370 16.40 13.37 5.63
N GLY A 371 16.15 13.01 4.36
CA GLY A 371 17.19 12.47 3.50
C GLY A 371 16.78 11.28 2.65
N ASN A 372 17.62 10.98 1.64
CA ASN A 372 17.53 9.81 0.79
C ASN A 372 18.92 9.14 0.69
N GLY A 373 18.99 7.86 1.07
CA GLY A 373 20.25 7.10 1.20
C GLY A 373 20.97 7.35 2.52
N ASP A 374 21.02 8.58 2.96
CA ASP A 374 21.53 9.01 4.27
C ASP A 374 20.44 9.79 5.01
N CYS A 375 20.33 9.58 6.33
CA CYS A 375 19.48 10.40 7.17
C CYS A 375 20.30 11.55 7.76
N TYR A 376 19.83 12.75 7.59
CA TYR A 376 20.41 13.96 8.17
C TYR A 376 19.54 14.49 9.31
N MET A 377 20.13 15.24 10.22
CA MET A 377 19.40 15.91 11.30
C MET A 377 20.10 17.19 11.73
N VAL A 378 19.29 18.21 12.06
CA VAL A 378 19.75 19.50 12.57
C VAL A 378 18.71 20.09 13.53
N ARG A 379 19.13 20.93 14.44
CA ARG A 379 18.20 21.79 15.20
C ARG A 379 17.75 22.96 14.33
N LEU A 380 16.54 23.40 14.57
CA LEU A 380 16.04 24.67 14.05
C LEU A 380 16.10 25.72 15.15
N LYS A 381 16.23 26.99 14.77
CA LYS A 381 15.99 28.09 15.68
C LYS A 381 14.51 28.16 16.08
N LYS A 382 14.21 28.80 17.19
CA LYS A 382 12.83 28.95 17.69
C LYS A 382 11.90 29.68 16.73
N ASN A 383 12.45 30.43 15.75
CA ASN A 383 11.65 31.04 14.69
C ASN A 383 11.15 30.05 13.64
N MET A 384 11.60 28.79 13.68
CA MET A 384 11.18 27.68 12.83
C MET A 384 11.60 27.80 11.33
N ILE A 385 12.36 28.81 10.95
CA ILE A 385 12.75 29.08 9.55
C ILE A 385 14.26 29.24 9.35
N GLU A 386 15.05 28.93 10.34
CA GLU A 386 16.51 28.97 10.29
C GLU A 386 17.11 27.77 11.00
N LEU A 387 18.28 27.30 10.51
CA LEU A 387 19.04 26.25 11.16
C LEU A 387 19.77 26.76 12.41
N ASP A 388 19.93 25.87 13.40
CA ASP A 388 20.67 26.12 14.64
C ASP A 388 21.74 25.04 14.86
N GLY A 389 22.91 25.23 14.27
CA GLY A 389 24.06 24.35 14.38
C GLY A 389 24.40 23.61 13.09
N GLU A 390 25.23 22.57 13.24
CA GLU A 390 25.73 21.77 12.12
C GLU A 390 24.74 20.65 11.74
N ILE A 391 24.61 20.39 10.45
CA ILE A 391 23.90 19.22 9.91
C ILE A 391 24.72 17.97 10.24
N LYS A 392 24.08 16.97 10.85
CA LYS A 392 24.74 15.71 11.23
C LYS A 392 24.08 14.54 10.52
N LYS A 393 24.87 13.56 10.07
CA LYS A 393 24.35 12.26 9.65
C LYS A 393 23.88 11.44 10.85
N VAL A 394 22.71 10.83 10.73
CA VAL A 394 22.15 9.90 11.69
C VAL A 394 22.33 8.48 11.18
N PRO A 395 23.16 7.64 11.80
CA PRO A 395 23.43 6.29 11.33
C PRO A 395 22.22 5.37 11.60
N LEU A 396 21.36 5.19 10.60
CA LEU A 396 20.21 4.29 10.64
C LEU A 396 20.46 3.07 9.76
N ARG A 397 20.06 1.89 10.24
CA ARG A 397 20.28 0.65 9.53
C ARG A 397 19.39 0.52 8.31
N ASN A 398 19.99 0.31 7.12
CA ASN A 398 19.29 0.15 5.84
C ASN A 398 18.31 1.30 5.54
N TYR A 399 18.65 2.51 5.94
CA TYR A 399 17.85 3.69 5.69
C TYR A 399 17.76 3.95 4.18
N SER A 400 16.55 4.19 3.70
CA SER A 400 16.30 4.66 2.33
C SER A 400 15.87 6.12 2.35
N GLU A 401 14.68 6.43 2.87
CA GLU A 401 14.12 7.77 2.90
C GLU A 401 12.98 7.88 3.94
N GLY A 402 12.22 8.98 3.93
CA GLY A 402 10.99 9.14 4.67
C GLY A 402 11.11 9.01 6.19
N PRO A 403 12.02 9.73 6.86
CA PRO A 403 12.10 9.67 8.31
C PRO A 403 10.86 10.30 8.95
N TRP A 404 10.39 9.71 10.04
CA TRP A 404 9.35 10.26 10.90
C TRP A 404 9.78 10.22 12.36
N LEU A 405 10.03 11.39 12.94
CA LEU A 405 10.43 11.55 14.34
C LEU A 405 9.21 11.67 15.25
N PHE A 406 9.19 10.89 16.33
CA PHE A 406 8.24 11.09 17.42
C PHE A 406 8.82 10.64 18.76
N LYS A 407 8.19 11.08 19.87
CA LYS A 407 8.57 10.72 21.24
C LYS A 407 7.44 9.97 21.91
N ARG A 408 7.80 8.93 22.68
CA ARG A 408 6.87 8.20 23.55
C ARG A 408 7.55 7.89 24.88
N GLY A 409 7.08 8.54 25.95
CA GLY A 409 7.76 8.48 27.23
C GLY A 409 9.20 9.00 27.13
N ASN A 410 10.17 8.21 27.56
CA ASN A 410 11.60 8.57 27.53
C ASN A 410 12.32 8.11 26.25
N LEU A 411 11.58 7.60 25.25
CA LEU A 411 12.18 7.10 24.01
C LEU A 411 11.80 7.98 22.83
N TYR A 412 12.80 8.29 22.02
CA TYR A 412 12.66 8.86 20.69
C TYR A 412 12.62 7.73 19.68
N TYR A 413 11.81 7.89 18.65
CA TYR A 413 11.66 6.95 17.55
C TYR A 413 11.89 7.69 16.24
N ASN A 414 12.58 7.01 15.34
CA ASN A 414 12.64 7.38 13.92
C ASN A 414 12.10 6.19 13.12
N VAL A 415 10.96 6.37 12.50
CA VAL A 415 10.34 5.39 11.59
C VAL A 415 10.67 5.82 10.17
N TYR A 416 11.11 4.92 9.31
CA TYR A 416 11.63 5.27 7.99
C TYR A 416 11.44 4.15 6.97
N ALA A 417 11.39 4.51 5.69
CA ALA A 417 11.49 3.59 4.59
C ALA A 417 12.90 2.97 4.54
N SER A 418 12.98 1.65 4.37
CA SER A 418 14.21 0.86 4.51
C SER A 418 14.45 -0.01 3.30
N ASP A 419 15.64 0.10 2.71
CA ASP A 419 16.17 -0.76 1.65
C ASP A 419 16.90 -1.98 2.26
N ALA A 420 16.16 -2.91 2.80
CA ALA A 420 16.77 -4.13 3.31
C ALA A 420 17.36 -4.97 2.16
N PRO A 421 18.57 -5.56 2.32
CA PRO A 421 19.19 -6.37 1.27
C PRO A 421 18.29 -7.48 0.75
N GLY A 422 18.17 -7.61 -0.57
CA GLY A 422 17.35 -8.62 -1.22
C GLY A 422 15.87 -8.28 -1.36
N VAL A 423 15.47 -7.07 -1.01
CA VAL A 423 14.10 -6.52 -1.16
C VAL A 423 14.06 -5.62 -2.38
N GLN A 424 13.03 -5.74 -3.21
CA GLN A 424 12.88 -4.91 -4.41
C GLN A 424 12.22 -3.56 -4.16
N THR A 425 11.42 -3.47 -3.07
CA THR A 425 10.70 -2.26 -2.68
C THR A 425 10.92 -2.01 -1.20
N GLU A 426 10.83 -0.75 -0.81
CA GLU A 426 11.02 -0.31 0.57
C GLU A 426 10.06 -0.98 1.54
N GLN A 427 10.58 -1.32 2.72
CA GLN A 427 9.79 -1.76 3.87
C GLN A 427 9.84 -0.67 4.95
N MET A 428 8.86 -0.65 5.83
CA MET A 428 8.88 0.28 6.96
C MET A 428 9.67 -0.29 8.12
N ALA A 429 10.76 0.37 8.50
CA ALA A 429 11.60 0.04 9.64
C ALA A 429 11.57 1.16 10.70
N TYR A 430 12.16 0.90 11.86
CA TYR A 430 12.35 1.93 12.87
C TYR A 430 13.64 1.72 13.67
N SER A 431 14.13 2.83 14.19
CA SER A 431 15.16 2.87 15.24
C SER A 431 14.65 3.70 16.42
N TYR A 432 15.20 3.45 17.61
CA TYR A 432 14.84 4.18 18.83
C TYR A 432 16.08 4.56 19.64
N ALA A 433 15.97 5.60 20.46
CA ALA A 433 17.04 6.11 21.29
C ALA A 433 16.49 6.73 22.59
N THR A 434 17.34 6.92 23.60
CA THR A 434 17.01 7.66 24.82
C THR A 434 17.35 9.16 24.73
N SER A 435 18.05 9.55 23.66
CA SER A 435 18.32 10.93 23.29
C SER A 435 18.04 11.11 21.81
N ILE A 436 17.52 12.27 21.40
CA ILE A 436 17.26 12.56 19.98
C ILE A 436 18.54 12.56 19.13
N GLU A 437 19.68 12.89 19.75
CA GLU A 437 20.99 12.82 19.10
C GLU A 437 21.57 11.40 19.03
N GLY A 438 20.87 10.41 19.57
CA GLY A 438 21.29 9.02 19.62
C GLY A 438 22.08 8.63 20.88
N PRO A 439 22.79 7.50 20.85
CA PRO A 439 22.90 6.57 19.73
C PRO A 439 21.57 5.87 19.42
N TRP A 440 21.28 5.68 18.15
CA TRP A 440 20.07 5.03 17.66
C TRP A 440 20.24 3.51 17.60
N THR A 441 19.28 2.79 18.16
CA THR A 441 19.22 1.33 18.16
C THR A 441 18.17 0.86 17.17
N TYR A 442 18.53 -0.04 16.25
CA TYR A 442 17.59 -0.64 15.31
C TYR A 442 16.53 -1.46 16.04
N GLY A 443 15.26 -1.14 15.84
CA GLY A 443 14.13 -1.78 16.50
C GLY A 443 13.48 -2.92 15.70
N GLY A 444 13.67 -2.97 14.40
CA GLY A 444 13.06 -3.94 13.50
C GLY A 444 12.14 -3.30 12.46
N PHE A 445 11.28 -4.12 11.85
CA PHE A 445 10.29 -3.65 10.91
C PHE A 445 8.97 -3.26 11.58
N VAL A 446 8.39 -2.15 11.14
CA VAL A 446 7.02 -1.74 11.49
C VAL A 446 6.03 -2.50 10.63
N SER A 447 6.26 -2.56 9.31
CA SER A 447 5.39 -3.24 8.35
C SER A 447 6.18 -3.79 7.16
N THR A 448 5.51 -4.54 6.30
CA THR A 448 6.00 -4.90 4.95
C THR A 448 5.99 -3.68 4.03
N SER A 449 6.45 -3.89 2.79
CA SER A 449 6.28 -2.94 1.68
C SER A 449 4.80 -2.63 1.43
N ALA A 450 4.52 -1.46 0.89
CA ALA A 450 3.19 -1.11 0.38
C ALA A 450 2.74 -2.13 -0.68
N ASN A 451 1.43 -2.39 -0.75
CA ASN A 451 0.89 -3.20 -1.85
C ASN A 451 0.96 -2.39 -3.13
N TYR A 452 1.62 -2.94 -4.14
CA TYR A 452 1.79 -2.30 -5.43
C TYR A 452 2.25 -0.82 -5.34
N GLY A 453 3.06 -0.47 -4.31
CA GLY A 453 3.69 0.82 -4.15
C GLY A 453 5.15 0.77 -4.58
N PHE A 454 5.66 1.82 -5.25
CA PHE A 454 7.10 1.97 -5.50
C PHE A 454 7.82 2.35 -4.20
N THR A 455 7.18 3.21 -3.40
CA THR A 455 7.67 3.69 -2.10
C THR A 455 6.69 3.35 -0.99
N ILE A 456 7.12 3.54 0.26
CA ILE A 456 6.27 3.59 1.45
C ILE A 456 6.73 4.73 2.36
N HIS A 457 5.80 5.58 2.82
CA HIS A 457 6.14 6.77 3.61
C HIS A 457 5.33 6.80 4.91
N PRO A 458 5.96 7.03 6.09
CA PRO A 458 5.28 6.94 7.38
C PRO A 458 4.73 8.26 7.90
N SER A 459 3.68 8.16 8.69
CA SER A 459 3.36 9.11 9.75
C SER A 459 2.92 8.33 10.98
N VAL A 460 3.35 8.73 12.16
CA VAL A 460 2.96 8.09 13.43
C VAL A 460 2.48 9.16 14.40
N ILE A 461 1.24 9.00 14.88
CA ILE A 461 0.66 9.94 15.83
C ILE A 461 -0.02 9.21 16.99
N GLN A 462 -0.14 9.90 18.12
CA GLN A 462 -1.00 9.47 19.22
C GLN A 462 -2.20 10.40 19.31
N PHE A 463 -3.40 9.91 19.03
CA PHE A 463 -4.63 10.67 19.14
C PHE A 463 -5.63 9.97 20.06
N LYS A 464 -6.20 10.69 21.03
CA LYS A 464 -7.15 10.16 22.03
C LYS A 464 -6.69 8.85 22.68
N ASN A 465 -5.43 8.83 23.16
CA ASN A 465 -4.78 7.69 23.80
C ASN A 465 -4.59 6.44 22.91
N GLN A 466 -4.76 6.56 21.62
CA GLN A 466 -4.49 5.50 20.66
C GLN A 466 -3.37 5.95 19.71
N TRP A 467 -2.40 5.06 19.45
CA TRP A 467 -1.37 5.27 18.44
C TRP A 467 -1.83 4.75 17.09
N TYR A 468 -1.47 5.49 16.05
CA TYR A 468 -1.78 5.18 14.65
C TYR A 468 -0.50 5.18 13.83
N TYR A 469 -0.41 4.23 12.93
CA TYR A 469 0.57 4.19 11.85
C TYR A 469 -0.16 4.50 10.55
N ILE A 470 0.30 5.52 9.88
CA ILE A 470 -0.24 6.01 8.61
C ILE A 470 0.82 5.78 7.54
N TYR A 471 0.38 5.37 6.36
CA TYR A 471 1.24 5.05 5.23
C TYR A 471 0.49 5.29 3.92
N HIS A 472 1.10 5.04 2.76
CA HIS A 472 0.39 5.02 1.48
C HIS A 472 0.52 3.65 0.80
N ASP A 473 -0.42 3.35 -0.11
CA ASP A 473 -0.57 2.05 -0.78
C ASP A 473 -1.07 2.24 -2.21
N GLY A 474 -0.49 1.53 -3.18
CA GLY A 474 -0.81 1.66 -4.61
C GLY A 474 -1.94 0.75 -5.11
N SER A 475 -2.52 -0.08 -4.24
CA SER A 475 -3.44 -1.15 -4.64
C SER A 475 -4.92 -0.75 -4.70
N TYR A 476 -5.25 0.49 -4.39
CA TYR A 476 -6.63 0.96 -4.35
C TYR A 476 -7.07 1.64 -5.64
N MET A 477 -8.33 1.42 -6.02
CA MET A 477 -8.99 2.22 -7.06
C MET A 477 -9.63 3.46 -6.46
N GLN A 478 -9.56 4.59 -7.16
CA GLN A 478 -10.20 5.85 -6.79
C GLN A 478 -11.07 6.33 -7.96
N ASN A 479 -12.37 6.58 -7.70
CA ASN A 479 -13.31 7.06 -8.72
C ASN A 479 -13.35 6.21 -10.02
N GLY A 480 -13.17 4.89 -9.90
CA GLY A 480 -13.12 3.98 -11.04
C GLY A 480 -11.78 3.93 -11.78
N GLU A 481 -10.80 4.72 -11.35
CA GLU A 481 -9.44 4.72 -11.87
C GLU A 481 -8.54 3.79 -11.06
N PRO A 482 -7.67 3.00 -11.68
CA PRO A 482 -6.76 2.11 -10.97
C PRO A 482 -5.68 2.90 -10.23
N GLY A 483 -5.26 2.40 -9.07
CA GLY A 483 -4.05 2.82 -8.39
C GLY A 483 -2.79 2.48 -9.18
N GLY A 484 -1.64 2.51 -8.55
CA GLY A 484 -0.37 2.19 -9.20
C GLY A 484 0.84 2.51 -8.34
N GLN A 485 2.02 2.18 -8.85
CA GLN A 485 3.28 2.44 -8.16
C GLN A 485 3.48 3.92 -7.81
N CYS A 486 3.00 4.81 -8.69
CA CYS A 486 3.05 6.26 -8.53
C CYS A 486 1.64 6.90 -8.45
N ARG A 487 0.62 6.10 -8.11
CA ARG A 487 -0.78 6.53 -7.89
C ARG A 487 -1.28 5.91 -6.59
N ARG A 488 -0.85 6.50 -5.50
CA ARG A 488 -0.97 5.95 -4.16
C ARG A 488 -2.23 6.44 -3.46
N SER A 489 -2.59 5.81 -2.36
CA SER A 489 -3.71 6.19 -1.50
C SER A 489 -3.31 6.08 -0.04
N VAL A 490 -3.60 7.09 0.76
CA VAL A 490 -3.26 7.13 2.18
C VAL A 490 -4.11 6.17 2.98
N CYS A 491 -3.45 5.37 3.81
CA CYS A 491 -3.98 4.31 4.64
C CYS A 491 -3.58 4.49 6.11
N ALA A 492 -4.30 3.88 7.02
CA ALA A 492 -3.95 3.88 8.45
C ALA A 492 -4.25 2.54 9.12
N GLU A 493 -3.43 2.21 10.12
CA GLU A 493 -3.59 1.06 11.00
C GLU A 493 -3.44 1.48 12.47
N TYR A 494 -4.01 0.70 13.39
CA TYR A 494 -3.71 0.86 14.81
C TYR A 494 -2.28 0.41 15.11
N LEU A 495 -1.52 1.24 15.83
CA LEU A 495 -0.16 0.95 16.25
C LEU A 495 -0.12 0.56 17.73
N TYR A 496 0.64 -0.48 18.04
CA TYR A 496 0.82 -0.97 19.40
C TYR A 496 2.31 -1.12 19.73
N PHE A 497 2.62 -1.02 21.03
CA PHE A 497 3.95 -1.25 21.56
C PHE A 497 3.94 -2.45 22.50
N ASP A 498 5.08 -3.10 22.64
CA ASP A 498 5.27 -4.07 23.71
C ASP A 498 5.62 -3.38 25.06
N LYS A 499 5.82 -4.18 26.10
CA LYS A 499 6.16 -3.67 27.45
C LYS A 499 7.51 -2.93 27.51
N ASP A 500 8.42 -3.20 26.58
CA ASP A 500 9.75 -2.61 26.50
C ASP A 500 9.78 -1.38 25.56
N GLY A 501 8.62 -0.95 25.08
CA GLY A 501 8.45 0.19 24.17
C GLY A 501 8.72 -0.12 22.70
N LYS A 502 8.99 -1.38 22.31
CA LYS A 502 9.20 -1.72 20.91
C LYS A 502 7.88 -1.72 20.13
N ILE A 503 7.94 -1.23 18.91
CA ILE A 503 6.79 -1.25 17.99
C ILE A 503 6.47 -2.69 17.63
N LYS A 504 5.20 -3.10 17.80
CA LYS A 504 4.71 -4.39 17.32
C LYS A 504 4.48 -4.30 15.82
N PHE A 505 4.82 -5.38 15.10
CA PHE A 505 4.61 -5.46 13.66
C PHE A 505 3.15 -5.20 13.27
N VAL A 506 2.95 -4.36 12.25
CA VAL A 506 1.64 -3.90 11.77
C VAL A 506 1.37 -4.52 10.40
N PRO A 507 0.44 -5.46 10.27
CA PRO A 507 -0.03 -5.91 8.96
C PRO A 507 -0.74 -4.77 8.24
N LEU A 508 -0.43 -4.58 6.96
CA LEU A 508 -1.14 -3.63 6.10
C LEU A 508 -2.45 -4.28 5.64
N THR A 509 -3.60 -3.65 5.95
CA THR A 509 -4.91 -4.28 5.75
C THR A 509 -5.88 -3.36 5.01
N GLN A 510 -6.90 -3.93 4.38
CA GLN A 510 -8.03 -3.14 3.87
C GLN A 510 -8.94 -2.69 5.02
N GLU A 511 -9.01 -3.46 6.09
CA GLU A 511 -9.84 -3.14 7.27
C GLU A 511 -9.43 -1.83 7.92
N GLY A 512 -8.13 -1.50 7.90
CA GLY A 512 -7.64 -0.26 8.47
C GLY A 512 -8.13 -0.02 9.90
N LEU A 513 -8.85 1.08 10.10
CA LEU A 513 -9.40 1.48 11.40
C LEU A 513 -10.82 0.97 11.65
N SER A 514 -11.48 0.30 10.68
CA SER A 514 -12.85 -0.22 10.85
C SER A 514 -12.92 -1.37 11.85
N GLU A 515 -11.85 -2.12 12.04
CA GLU A 515 -11.76 -3.21 13.02
C GLU A 515 -10.72 -2.88 14.10
N LYS A 516 -11.18 -2.51 15.30
CA LYS A 516 -10.30 -2.34 16.44
C LYS A 516 -9.80 -3.72 16.89
N LYS A 517 -8.51 -4.00 16.67
CA LYS A 517 -7.89 -5.25 17.13
C LYS A 517 -7.93 -5.29 18.66
N ALA A 518 -8.30 -6.44 19.26
CA ALA A 518 -8.16 -6.65 20.69
C ALA A 518 -6.68 -6.43 21.09
N ARG A 519 -6.48 -5.70 22.19
CA ARG A 519 -5.18 -5.31 22.73
C ARG A 519 -4.34 -6.52 23.15
#